data_9d33dc0b428ce45b89c1059ab86250ea
#
_entry.id   9d33dc0b428ce45b89c1059ab86250ea
#
_cell.length_a   1.000
_cell.length_b   1.000
_cell.length_c   1.000
_cell.angle_alpha   90.00
_cell.angle_beta   90.00
_cell.angle_gamma   90.00
#
_symmetry.space_group_name_H-M   'P 1'
#
loop_
_entity.id
_entity.type
_entity.pdbx_description
1 polymer ?
#
loop_
_entity_poly.entity_id
_entity_poly.type
_entity_poly.pdbx_seq_one_letter_code
_entity_poly.pdbx_strand_id
1 'polypeptide(L)'
;MEKAMDIIVESALYFIELQIKAGADCIGIGDAFCSQIGPELYKKFAFLRHKKMTDYIHKYGAIAKLHICGDTGSILPDMIRTGADIIDIDHLVSSLGEFKGMLSPHQVFSGKPDPVTVIQDGNHDLIFRSVKSDYINSGRRCIVSAGCEITPGTSVDNMIAFSSAAKSLNII
;
A
#
# COMPACT_ATOMS: atom_id res chain seq x y z
N MET A 1 -5.07 3.30 -26.70
CA MET A 1 -5.05 3.04 -25.24
C MET A 1 -3.86 3.72 -24.58
N GLU A 2 -2.61 3.46 -24.95
CA GLU A 2 -1.42 4.07 -24.33
C GLU A 2 -1.47 5.61 -24.30
N LYS A 3 -1.78 6.25 -25.42
CA LYS A 3 -1.92 7.72 -25.48
C LYS A 3 -2.93 8.28 -24.45
N ALA A 4 -4.04 7.57 -24.21
CA ALA A 4 -5.02 7.99 -23.21
C ALA A 4 -4.45 7.84 -21.77
N MET A 5 -3.75 6.76 -21.52
CA MET A 5 -3.07 6.54 -20.23
C MET A 5 -1.99 7.62 -19.97
N ASP A 6 -1.25 8.01 -21.00
CA ASP A 6 -0.23 9.06 -20.87
C ASP A 6 -0.85 10.42 -20.53
N ILE A 7 -2.01 10.76 -21.15
CA ILE A 7 -2.77 11.99 -20.82
C ILE A 7 -3.24 11.96 -19.35
N ILE A 8 -3.73 10.80 -18.89
CA ILE A 8 -4.16 10.64 -17.48
C ILE A 8 -2.96 10.85 -16.53
N VAL A 9 -1.82 10.27 -16.86
CA VAL A 9 -0.60 10.43 -16.05
C VAL A 9 -0.16 11.89 -16.02
N GLU A 10 -0.13 12.60 -17.14
CA GLU A 10 0.22 14.03 -17.15
C GLU A 10 -0.72 14.86 -16.25
N SER A 11 -2.03 14.57 -16.29
CA SER A 11 -2.99 15.21 -15.39
C SER A 11 -2.73 14.86 -13.92
N ALA A 12 -2.37 13.61 -13.63
CA ALA A 12 -2.02 13.17 -12.28
C ALA A 12 -0.75 13.86 -11.78
N LEU A 13 0.27 14.02 -12.62
CA LEU A 13 1.51 14.74 -12.24
C LEU A 13 1.23 16.19 -11.84
N TYR A 14 0.37 16.88 -12.60
CA TYR A 14 -0.04 18.23 -12.25
C TYR A 14 -0.76 18.28 -10.89
N PHE A 15 -1.66 17.34 -10.64
CA PHE A 15 -2.39 17.26 -9.37
C PHE A 15 -1.48 16.90 -8.19
N ILE A 16 -0.52 15.98 -8.38
CA ILE A 16 0.52 15.64 -7.41
C ILE A 16 1.28 16.92 -6.98
N GLU A 17 1.73 17.71 -7.95
CA GLU A 17 2.45 18.95 -7.66
C GLU A 17 1.61 19.93 -6.82
N LEU A 18 0.34 20.09 -7.15
CA LEU A 18 -0.57 20.96 -6.40
C LEU A 18 -0.76 20.48 -4.96
N GLN A 19 -0.92 19.18 -4.73
CA GLN A 19 -1.06 18.61 -3.39
C GLN A 19 0.19 18.85 -2.54
N ILE A 20 1.38 18.61 -3.11
CA ILE A 20 2.66 18.84 -2.39
C ILE A 20 2.85 20.32 -2.09
N LYS A 21 2.57 21.22 -3.03
CA LYS A 21 2.62 22.68 -2.80
C LYS A 21 1.62 23.15 -1.75
N ALA A 22 0.50 22.45 -1.58
CA ALA A 22 -0.49 22.70 -0.53
C ALA A 22 -0.08 22.12 0.84
N GLY A 23 1.06 21.43 0.94
CA GLY A 23 1.61 20.89 2.19
C GLY A 23 1.41 19.41 2.41
N ALA A 24 1.10 18.62 1.39
CA ALA A 24 1.04 17.16 1.52
C ALA A 24 2.44 16.55 1.61
N ASP A 25 2.73 15.82 2.69
CA ASP A 25 4.00 15.13 2.91
C ASP A 25 4.07 13.76 2.22
N CYS A 26 2.91 13.16 1.95
CA CYS A 26 2.80 11.85 1.31
C CYS A 26 1.69 11.86 0.26
N ILE A 27 1.99 11.34 -0.92
CA ILE A 27 1.05 11.20 -2.03
C ILE A 27 0.73 9.73 -2.25
N GLY A 28 -0.56 9.38 -2.20
CA GLY A 28 -1.05 8.05 -2.53
C GLY A 28 -1.36 7.90 -4.02
N ILE A 29 -0.78 6.90 -4.65
CA ILE A 29 -1.13 6.44 -6.00
C ILE A 29 -2.02 5.21 -5.82
N GLY A 30 -3.26 5.26 -6.30
CA GLY A 30 -4.23 4.15 -6.25
C GLY A 30 -4.52 3.63 -7.66
N ASP A 31 -4.44 2.31 -7.85
CA ASP A 31 -4.79 1.64 -9.11
C ASP A 31 -5.41 0.27 -8.85
N ALA A 32 -6.73 0.23 -8.71
CA ALA A 32 -7.46 -0.99 -8.35
C ALA A 32 -7.44 -2.07 -9.45
N PHE A 33 -7.22 -1.70 -10.72
CA PHE A 33 -7.34 -2.64 -11.84
C PHE A 33 -6.09 -3.47 -12.10
N CYS A 34 -4.94 -3.03 -11.66
CA CYS A 34 -3.66 -3.64 -12.00
C CYS A 34 -3.48 -5.06 -11.42
N SER A 35 -4.17 -5.43 -10.35
CA SER A 35 -4.15 -6.81 -9.85
C SER A 35 -4.79 -7.82 -10.80
N GLN A 36 -5.66 -7.36 -11.70
CA GLN A 36 -6.45 -8.24 -12.57
C GLN A 36 -5.83 -8.46 -13.96
N ILE A 37 -4.86 -7.65 -14.34
CA ILE A 37 -4.27 -7.72 -15.70
C ILE A 37 -3.05 -8.65 -15.79
N GLY A 38 -2.53 -9.10 -14.66
CA GLY A 38 -1.35 -9.95 -14.58
C GLY A 38 -0.01 -9.23 -14.86
N PRO A 39 1.12 -9.91 -14.58
CA PRO A 39 2.44 -9.26 -14.55
C PRO A 39 2.91 -8.74 -15.92
N GLU A 40 2.57 -9.39 -17.01
CA GLU A 40 2.99 -8.96 -18.34
C GLU A 40 2.33 -7.63 -18.75
N LEU A 41 1.01 -7.54 -18.58
CA LEU A 41 0.28 -6.32 -18.91
C LEU A 41 0.57 -5.20 -17.90
N TYR A 42 0.79 -5.55 -16.63
CA TYR A 42 1.24 -4.59 -15.63
C TYR A 42 2.57 -3.94 -16.05
N LYS A 43 3.58 -4.74 -16.41
CA LYS A 43 4.88 -4.23 -16.91
C LYS A 43 4.71 -3.36 -18.14
N LYS A 44 3.86 -3.79 -19.07
CA LYS A 44 3.67 -3.08 -20.34
C LYS A 44 2.94 -1.74 -20.15
N PHE A 45 1.92 -1.68 -19.33
CA PHE A 45 1.01 -0.53 -19.30
C PHE A 45 1.10 0.32 -18.04
N ALA A 46 1.38 -0.26 -16.86
CA ALA A 46 1.29 0.43 -15.59
C ALA A 46 2.66 0.73 -14.95
N PHE A 47 3.58 -0.21 -14.95
CA PHE A 47 4.85 -0.11 -14.23
C PHE A 47 5.61 1.19 -14.48
N LEU A 48 5.88 1.55 -15.74
CA LEU A 48 6.62 2.78 -16.07
C LEU A 48 5.83 4.05 -15.72
N ARG A 49 4.51 3.98 -15.70
CA ARG A 49 3.63 5.08 -15.31
C ARG A 49 3.62 5.29 -13.80
N HIS A 50 3.51 4.21 -13.03
CA HIS A 50 3.66 4.26 -11.58
C HIS A 50 5.06 4.77 -11.20
N LYS A 51 6.10 4.24 -11.84
CA LYS A 51 7.46 4.72 -11.60
C LYS A 51 7.61 6.20 -11.92
N LYS A 52 7.07 6.68 -13.04
CA LYS A 52 7.09 8.11 -13.40
C LYS A 52 6.42 8.98 -12.35
N MET A 53 5.26 8.57 -11.82
CA MET A 53 4.57 9.29 -10.74
C MET A 53 5.38 9.27 -9.44
N THR A 54 5.94 8.12 -9.07
CA THR A 54 6.82 7.99 -7.91
C THR A 54 8.04 8.91 -8.01
N ASP A 55 8.76 8.86 -9.13
CA ASP A 55 9.95 9.71 -9.36
C ASP A 55 9.56 11.21 -9.31
N TYR A 56 8.36 11.56 -9.79
CA TYR A 56 7.87 12.93 -9.74
C TYR A 56 7.53 13.39 -8.32
N ILE A 57 6.92 12.53 -7.51
CA ILE A 57 6.65 12.79 -6.08
C ILE A 57 7.98 13.05 -5.35
N HIS A 58 8.98 12.18 -5.55
CA HIS A 58 10.30 12.30 -4.96
C HIS A 58 11.03 13.58 -5.38
N LYS A 59 10.88 14.01 -6.64
CA LYS A 59 11.44 15.27 -7.13
C LYS A 59 10.98 16.48 -6.32
N TYR A 60 9.77 16.43 -5.77
CA TYR A 60 9.22 17.48 -4.91
C TYR A 60 9.43 17.23 -3.41
N GLY A 61 10.18 16.18 -3.05
CA GLY A 61 10.56 15.88 -1.66
C GLY A 61 9.47 15.24 -0.82
N ALA A 62 8.40 14.73 -1.44
CA ALA A 62 7.32 14.02 -0.75
C ALA A 62 7.51 12.50 -0.79
N ILE A 63 6.82 11.80 0.10
CA ILE A 63 6.77 10.34 0.20
C ILE A 63 5.75 9.79 -0.83
N ALA A 64 6.13 8.74 -1.55
CA ALA A 64 5.26 8.07 -2.50
C ALA A 64 4.68 6.78 -1.87
N LYS A 65 3.34 6.66 -1.85
CA LYS A 65 2.62 5.45 -1.47
C LYS A 65 1.94 4.87 -2.72
N LEU A 66 2.16 3.58 -3.01
CA LEU A 66 1.49 2.87 -4.10
C LEU A 66 0.55 1.81 -3.54
N HIS A 67 -0.76 1.96 -3.77
CA HIS A 67 -1.79 0.99 -3.43
C HIS A 67 -2.41 0.37 -4.69
N ILE A 68 -2.49 -0.94 -4.71
CA ILE A 68 -3.23 -1.71 -5.70
C ILE A 68 -4.12 -2.70 -4.96
N CYS A 69 -5.45 -2.57 -5.11
CA CYS A 69 -6.42 -3.49 -4.51
C CYS A 69 -6.30 -4.89 -5.10
N GLY A 70 -6.67 -5.91 -4.33
CA GLY A 70 -6.74 -7.29 -4.77
C GLY A 70 -5.44 -8.07 -4.59
N ASP A 71 -5.39 -9.30 -5.10
CA ASP A 71 -4.18 -10.12 -5.03
C ASP A 71 -3.11 -9.59 -5.98
N THR A 72 -2.17 -8.88 -5.40
CA THR A 72 -1.01 -8.31 -6.12
C THR A 72 0.24 -9.19 -6.03
N GLY A 73 0.18 -10.39 -5.46
CA GLY A 73 1.34 -11.25 -5.24
C GLY A 73 2.21 -11.44 -6.49
N SER A 74 1.58 -11.62 -7.66
CA SER A 74 2.30 -11.81 -8.94
C SER A 74 2.98 -10.56 -9.48
N ILE A 75 2.54 -9.36 -9.09
CA ILE A 75 3.07 -8.06 -9.54
C ILE A 75 3.84 -7.32 -8.44
N LEU A 76 3.84 -7.83 -7.22
CA LEU A 76 4.45 -7.18 -6.06
C LEU A 76 5.95 -6.88 -6.24
N PRO A 77 6.76 -7.77 -6.88
CA PRO A 77 8.14 -7.44 -7.22
C PRO A 77 8.27 -6.19 -8.11
N ASP A 78 7.34 -6.01 -9.04
CA ASP A 78 7.33 -4.84 -9.91
C ASP A 78 6.83 -3.60 -9.18
N MET A 79 5.83 -3.72 -8.28
CA MET A 79 5.40 -2.62 -7.41
C MET A 79 6.59 -2.10 -6.57
N ILE A 80 7.35 -2.99 -5.95
CA ILE A 80 8.56 -2.62 -5.18
C ILE A 80 9.57 -1.88 -6.05
N ARG A 81 9.78 -2.34 -7.28
CA ARG A 81 10.72 -1.70 -8.24
C ARG A 81 10.28 -0.35 -8.77
N THR A 82 9.02 0.07 -8.57
CA THR A 82 8.62 1.46 -8.88
C THR A 82 9.38 2.47 -8.06
N GLY A 83 9.91 2.06 -6.90
CA GLY A 83 10.63 2.93 -5.97
C GLY A 83 9.72 3.64 -4.97
N ALA A 84 8.41 3.40 -4.96
CA ALA A 84 7.51 3.96 -3.95
C ALA A 84 7.99 3.60 -2.53
N ASP A 85 7.95 4.54 -1.61
CA ASP A 85 8.43 4.37 -0.23
C ASP A 85 7.52 3.46 0.57
N ILE A 86 6.21 3.53 0.33
CA ILE A 86 5.19 2.74 0.98
C ILE A 86 4.53 1.85 -0.07
N ILE A 87 4.77 0.54 0.04
CA ILE A 87 4.11 -0.48 -0.78
C ILE A 87 2.89 -0.94 0.00
N ASP A 88 1.74 -0.42 -0.41
CA ASP A 88 0.47 -0.63 0.30
C ASP A 88 -0.32 -1.76 -0.36
N ILE A 89 -0.54 -2.83 0.38
CA ILE A 89 -1.03 -4.11 -0.14
C ILE A 89 -2.38 -4.47 0.43
N ASP A 90 -3.16 -5.14 -0.39
CA ASP A 90 -4.44 -5.73 -0.01
C ASP A 90 -4.26 -6.99 0.86
N HIS A 91 -5.29 -7.35 1.64
CA HIS A 91 -5.32 -8.55 2.47
C HIS A 91 -5.20 -9.85 1.66
N LEU A 92 -5.53 -9.83 0.38
CA LEU A 92 -5.50 -10.99 -0.52
C LEU A 92 -4.08 -11.45 -0.89
N VAL A 93 -3.05 -10.64 -0.66
CA VAL A 93 -1.66 -11.09 -0.83
C VAL A 93 -1.33 -12.16 0.22
N SER A 94 -0.98 -13.37 -0.20
CA SER A 94 -0.87 -14.53 0.68
C SER A 94 0.24 -14.39 1.73
N SER A 95 1.42 -13.93 1.37
CA SER A 95 2.58 -13.80 2.29
C SER A 95 3.46 -12.62 1.92
N LEU A 96 3.93 -11.89 2.93
CA LEU A 96 4.96 -10.84 2.79
C LEU A 96 6.39 -11.37 2.99
N GLY A 97 6.51 -12.54 3.62
CA GLY A 97 7.80 -13.12 3.99
C GLY A 97 8.73 -13.32 2.79
N GLU A 98 8.17 -13.64 1.62
CA GLU A 98 8.92 -13.83 0.38
C GLU A 98 9.46 -12.53 -0.21
N PHE A 99 8.79 -11.43 0.04
CA PHE A 99 9.07 -10.13 -0.58
C PHE A 99 9.86 -9.17 0.32
N LYS A 100 9.92 -9.42 1.64
CA LYS A 100 10.58 -8.52 2.60
C LYS A 100 12.05 -8.25 2.29
N GLY A 101 12.73 -9.23 1.68
CA GLY A 101 14.13 -9.11 1.26
C GLY A 101 14.33 -8.28 -0.02
N MET A 102 13.24 -7.94 -0.72
CA MET A 102 13.29 -7.14 -1.94
C MET A 102 13.17 -5.64 -1.67
N LEU A 103 12.70 -5.26 -0.47
CA LEU A 103 12.55 -3.86 -0.09
C LEU A 103 13.92 -3.19 0.06
N SER A 104 14.08 -2.03 -0.57
CA SER A 104 15.22 -1.15 -0.32
C SER A 104 15.19 -0.59 1.13
N PRO A 105 16.29 -0.02 1.63
CA PRO A 105 16.37 0.43 3.04
C PRO A 105 15.29 1.43 3.46
N HIS A 106 14.79 2.26 2.55
CA HIS A 106 13.76 3.27 2.83
C HIS A 106 12.32 2.79 2.58
N GLN A 107 12.14 1.64 1.91
CA GLN A 107 10.82 1.12 1.61
C GLN A 107 10.22 0.35 2.79
N VAL A 108 8.91 0.47 2.97
CA VAL A 108 8.12 -0.29 3.95
C VAL A 108 6.85 -0.84 3.31
N PHE A 109 6.34 -1.93 3.87
CA PHE A 109 4.98 -2.37 3.57
C PHE A 109 3.94 -1.57 4.35
N SER A 110 2.72 -1.53 3.85
CA SER A 110 1.51 -1.07 4.53
C SER A 110 0.36 -2.00 4.16
N GLY A 111 -0.70 -2.01 4.95
CA GLY A 111 -1.87 -2.84 4.67
C GLY A 111 -1.83 -4.21 5.33
N LYS A 112 -2.50 -5.18 4.73
CA LYS A 112 -2.58 -6.61 5.06
C LYS A 112 -3.73 -7.05 5.95
N PRO A 113 -4.01 -6.54 7.18
CA PRO A 113 -5.20 -6.97 7.94
C PRO A 113 -6.49 -6.79 7.12
N ASP A 114 -7.29 -7.87 7.03
CA ASP A 114 -8.57 -7.86 6.31
C ASP A 114 -9.54 -6.86 6.97
N PRO A 115 -10.03 -5.85 6.24
CA PRO A 115 -10.90 -4.82 6.81
C PRO A 115 -12.26 -5.36 7.24
N VAL A 116 -12.75 -6.45 6.64
CA VAL A 116 -14.04 -7.05 6.95
C VAL A 116 -13.88 -8.14 8.02
N THR A 117 -13.23 -9.25 7.67
CA THR A 117 -13.21 -10.43 8.53
C THR A 117 -12.37 -10.27 9.79
N VAL A 118 -11.33 -9.41 9.75
CA VAL A 118 -10.47 -9.16 10.91
C VAL A 118 -10.89 -7.92 11.67
N ILE A 119 -11.09 -6.78 10.98
CA ILE A 119 -11.29 -5.51 11.66
C ILE A 119 -12.76 -5.26 11.97
N GLN A 120 -13.66 -5.44 11.02
CA GLN A 120 -15.10 -5.19 11.24
C GLN A 120 -15.76 -6.29 12.08
N ASP A 121 -15.64 -7.55 11.64
CA ASP A 121 -16.37 -8.70 12.19
C ASP A 121 -15.54 -9.49 13.22
N GLY A 122 -14.26 -9.17 13.34
CA GLY A 122 -13.32 -9.79 14.27
C GLY A 122 -13.54 -9.33 15.71
N ASN A 123 -12.83 -10.00 16.63
CA ASN A 123 -12.71 -9.60 18.02
C ASN A 123 -11.30 -9.07 18.30
N HIS A 124 -11.11 -8.50 19.50
CA HIS A 124 -9.82 -7.91 19.92
C HIS A 124 -8.65 -8.90 19.77
N ASP A 125 -8.81 -10.16 20.16
CA ASP A 125 -7.75 -11.17 20.06
C ASP A 125 -7.36 -11.45 18.61
N LEU A 126 -8.33 -11.53 17.70
CA LEU A 126 -8.09 -11.73 16.28
C LEU A 126 -7.35 -10.53 15.68
N ILE A 127 -7.79 -9.32 15.99
CA ILE A 127 -7.16 -8.08 15.54
C ILE A 127 -5.68 -8.02 16.00
N PHE A 128 -5.43 -8.26 17.29
CA PHE A 128 -4.07 -8.24 17.85
C PHE A 128 -3.16 -9.31 17.21
N ARG A 129 -3.66 -10.54 17.04
CA ARG A 129 -2.90 -11.61 16.38
C ARG A 129 -2.60 -11.30 14.92
N SER A 130 -3.56 -10.77 14.18
CA SER A 130 -3.35 -10.41 12.77
C SER A 130 -2.29 -9.32 12.63
N VAL A 131 -2.45 -8.22 13.35
CA VAL A 131 -1.47 -7.11 13.33
C VAL A 131 -0.06 -7.59 13.69
N LYS A 132 0.07 -8.39 14.76
CA LYS A 132 1.37 -8.95 15.18
C LYS A 132 1.97 -9.88 14.12
N SER A 133 1.15 -10.74 13.53
CA SER A 133 1.57 -11.67 12.49
C SER A 133 2.10 -10.91 11.25
N ASP A 134 1.35 -9.91 10.79
CA ASP A 134 1.71 -9.14 9.62
C ASP A 134 2.99 -8.29 9.84
N TYR A 135 3.14 -7.74 11.06
CA TYR A 135 4.37 -7.07 11.46
C TYR A 135 5.60 -7.99 11.42
N ILE A 136 5.47 -9.22 11.92
CA ILE A 136 6.58 -10.19 11.88
C ILE A 136 6.86 -10.62 10.42
N ASN A 137 5.83 -10.91 9.65
CA ASN A 137 5.94 -11.38 8.28
C ASN A 137 6.52 -10.32 7.34
N SER A 138 6.27 -9.04 7.60
CA SER A 138 6.89 -7.91 6.88
C SER A 138 8.39 -7.70 7.21
N GLY A 139 8.95 -8.50 8.11
CA GLY A 139 10.29 -8.29 8.63
C GLY A 139 10.40 -7.13 9.60
N ARG A 140 9.29 -6.79 10.27
CA ARG A 140 9.15 -5.63 11.18
C ARG A 140 9.31 -4.28 10.50
N ARG A 141 9.08 -4.24 9.19
CA ARG A 141 9.18 -3.05 8.33
C ARG A 141 7.84 -2.77 7.69
N CYS A 142 6.87 -2.34 8.50
CA CYS A 142 5.54 -1.98 8.00
C CYS A 142 4.90 -0.84 8.79
N ILE A 143 4.02 -0.14 8.08
CA ILE A 143 3.00 0.73 8.69
C ILE A 143 1.77 -0.14 8.91
N VAL A 144 1.28 -0.19 10.15
CA VAL A 144 0.05 -0.93 10.46
C VAL A 144 -1.15 -0.18 9.87
N SER A 145 -1.74 -0.77 8.87
CA SER A 145 -2.91 -0.27 8.15
C SER A 145 -3.81 -1.45 7.77
N ALA A 146 -5.09 -1.21 7.53
CA ALA A 146 -5.95 -2.20 6.89
C ALA A 146 -5.49 -2.48 5.46
N GLY A 147 -5.76 -3.68 4.94
CA GLY A 147 -5.38 -4.08 3.58
C GLY A 147 -6.15 -3.33 2.48
N CYS A 148 -7.26 -2.72 2.83
CA CYS A 148 -8.03 -1.82 1.98
C CYS A 148 -8.79 -0.83 2.87
N GLU A 149 -9.76 -0.09 2.31
CA GLU A 149 -10.62 0.82 3.05
C GLU A 149 -11.35 0.09 4.20
N ILE A 150 -11.34 0.68 5.39
CA ILE A 150 -12.10 0.16 6.53
C ILE A 150 -13.59 0.36 6.25
N THR A 151 -14.35 -0.73 6.36
CA THR A 151 -15.76 -0.75 5.99
C THR A 151 -16.62 0.12 6.90
N PRO A 152 -17.57 0.86 6.33
CA PRO A 152 -18.59 1.56 7.13
C PRO A 152 -19.31 0.58 8.07
N GLY A 153 -19.54 1.00 9.31
CA GLY A 153 -20.18 0.15 10.34
C GLY A 153 -19.18 -0.63 11.19
N THR A 154 -17.88 -0.56 10.93
CA THR A 154 -16.86 -1.04 11.87
C THR A 154 -17.04 -0.36 13.24
N SER A 155 -17.11 -1.15 14.31
CA SER A 155 -17.32 -0.62 15.65
C SER A 155 -16.13 0.24 16.13
N VAL A 156 -16.44 1.26 16.95
CA VAL A 156 -15.40 2.09 17.58
C VAL A 156 -14.47 1.23 18.45
N ASP A 157 -14.99 0.20 19.10
CA ASP A 157 -14.21 -0.70 19.95
C ASP A 157 -13.18 -1.48 19.13
N ASN A 158 -13.56 -1.97 17.94
CA ASN A 158 -12.61 -2.65 17.05
C ASN A 158 -11.56 -1.68 16.47
N MET A 159 -11.95 -0.43 16.19
CA MET A 159 -10.99 0.61 15.78
C MET A 159 -9.98 0.93 16.88
N ILE A 160 -10.45 1.01 18.13
CA ILE A 160 -9.56 1.18 19.30
C ILE A 160 -8.67 -0.03 19.49
N ALA A 161 -9.20 -1.25 19.35
CA ALA A 161 -8.40 -2.49 19.40
C ALA A 161 -7.32 -2.52 18.32
N PHE A 162 -7.64 -2.14 17.07
CA PHE A 162 -6.69 -2.07 15.98
C PHE A 162 -5.56 -1.07 16.25
N SER A 163 -5.90 0.13 16.71
CA SER A 163 -4.93 1.14 17.12
C SER A 163 -4.05 0.65 18.30
N SER A 164 -4.66 -0.02 19.28
CA SER A 164 -3.96 -0.55 20.45
C SER A 164 -3.02 -1.69 20.07
N ALA A 165 -3.44 -2.55 19.14
CA ALA A 165 -2.58 -3.60 18.60
C ALA A 165 -1.33 -3.01 17.94
N ALA A 166 -1.47 -1.97 17.11
CA ALA A 166 -0.35 -1.27 16.51
C ALA A 166 0.62 -0.69 17.56
N LYS A 167 0.07 -0.03 18.60
CA LYS A 167 0.87 0.55 19.70
C LYS A 167 1.57 -0.50 20.58
N SER A 168 1.04 -1.73 20.64
CA SER A 168 1.62 -2.82 21.42
C SER A 168 2.85 -3.46 20.74
N LEU A 169 3.08 -3.17 19.47
CA LEU A 169 4.28 -3.63 18.77
C LEU A 169 5.49 -2.89 19.34
N ASN A 170 6.45 -3.67 19.85
CA ASN A 170 7.72 -3.09 20.28
C ASN A 170 8.47 -2.61 19.04
N ILE A 171 8.32 -1.32 18.73
CA ILE A 171 9.13 -0.64 17.73
C ILE A 171 10.47 -0.36 18.41
N ILE A 172 11.45 -1.17 18.04
CA ILE A 172 12.85 -0.97 18.47
C ILE A 172 13.52 -0.08 17.43
#